data_9d45da6c34373f2c0c1e6298990c4a8d
#
_entry.id   9d45da6c34373f2c0c1e6298990c4a8d
#
_cell.length_a   1.000
_cell.length_b   1.000
_cell.length_c   1.000
_cell.angle_alpha   90.00
_cell.angle_beta   90.00
_cell.angle_gamma   90.00
#
_symmetry.space_group_name_H-M   'P 1'
#
loop_
_entity.id
_entity.type
_entity.pdbx_description
1 polymer ?
#
loop_
_entity_poly.entity_id
_entity_poly.type
_entity_poly.pdbx_seq_one_letter_code
_entity_poly.pdbx_strand_id
1 'polypeptide(L)'
;YSTTENPVDGFDFEEDTAGASHNNFCWANSAYAMAANINRSFKYYGWCTSIRGVESGGIVEDLPVHVFPSDDGGVDTKCPTEIAISDRREAELAKNGLMPLIYRKNSDVAAFIGAQSLQKPAEYYDADATANANLAARLPYLFACCRFAHYLKCIVRDKIGSFKERSDVQLWLNHWIMNYVDGDPANSSEAVKAMKPLAAAEVVVEEIEENPGYYSAKFFLRPHYQHEGLPVSL
;
A
#
# COMPACT_ATOMS: atom_id res chain seq x y z
N TYR A 1 14.05 12.31 23.64
CA TYR A 1 15.31 12.60 22.97
C TYR A 1 15.98 13.83 23.59
N SER A 2 17.30 13.79 23.76
CA SER A 2 18.09 14.89 24.31
C SER A 2 19.39 15.02 23.54
N THR A 3 19.74 16.22 23.09
CA THR A 3 21.04 16.52 22.47
C THR A 3 22.16 16.61 23.50
N THR A 4 21.82 16.73 24.80
CA THR A 4 22.80 16.64 25.88
C THR A 4 23.34 15.20 25.98
N GLU A 5 22.50 14.18 25.80
CA GLU A 5 22.88 12.77 25.81
C GLU A 5 23.41 12.30 24.45
N ASN A 6 22.83 12.83 23.37
CA ASN A 6 23.16 12.49 21.98
C ASN A 6 23.54 13.76 21.20
N PRO A 7 24.78 14.27 21.35
CA PRO A 7 25.17 15.53 20.75
C PRO A 7 25.05 15.55 19.21
N VAL A 8 24.44 16.62 18.69
CA VAL A 8 24.37 16.90 17.27
C VAL A 8 24.96 18.28 17.01
N ASP A 9 25.94 18.36 16.12
CA ASP A 9 26.66 19.60 15.85
C ASP A 9 25.72 20.68 15.29
N GLY A 10 25.72 21.84 15.92
CA GLY A 10 24.88 22.97 15.52
C GLY A 10 23.39 22.86 15.86
N PHE A 11 22.99 21.85 16.65
CA PHE A 11 21.60 21.65 17.06
C PHE A 11 21.51 21.33 18.55
N ASP A 12 20.69 22.11 19.26
CA ASP A 12 20.39 21.94 20.68
C ASP A 12 18.89 21.75 20.87
N PHE A 13 18.48 20.59 21.39
CA PHE A 13 17.09 20.21 21.58
C PHE A 13 16.92 19.27 22.77
N GLU A 14 15.98 19.60 23.62
CA GLU A 14 15.54 18.77 24.73
C GLU A 14 14.07 18.45 24.56
N GLU A 15 13.75 17.17 24.45
CA GLU A 15 12.36 16.72 24.34
C GLU A 15 11.66 16.85 25.70
N ASP A 16 10.54 17.57 25.71
CA ASP A 16 9.66 17.69 26.87
C ASP A 16 8.30 17.07 26.56
N THR A 17 7.99 15.99 27.26
CA THR A 17 6.73 15.25 27.14
C THR A 17 5.74 15.60 28.24
N ALA A 18 6.05 16.51 29.15
CA ALA A 18 5.18 16.92 30.24
C ALA A 18 4.01 17.80 29.80
N GLY A 19 2.92 17.79 30.57
CA GLY A 19 1.73 18.62 30.33
C GLY A 19 0.97 18.25 29.05
N ALA A 20 0.04 19.11 28.62
CA ALA A 20 -0.83 18.89 27.46
C ALA A 20 -0.20 19.27 26.12
N SER A 21 0.94 19.99 26.14
CA SER A 21 1.61 20.52 24.93
C SER A 21 2.33 19.44 24.13
N HIS A 22 2.39 19.61 22.81
CA HIS A 22 3.18 18.81 21.87
C HIS A 22 4.39 19.57 21.31
N ASN A 23 4.65 20.80 21.76
CA ASN A 23 5.57 21.71 21.10
C ASN A 23 7.02 21.23 21.09
N ASN A 24 7.42 20.51 22.14
CA ASN A 24 8.78 20.03 22.34
C ASN A 24 8.93 18.53 22.13
N PHE A 25 8.05 17.90 21.33
CA PHE A 25 8.19 16.51 20.96
C PHE A 25 9.16 16.34 19.81
N CYS A 26 9.92 15.26 19.84
CA CYS A 26 10.74 14.81 18.73
C CYS A 26 9.88 14.01 17.74
N TRP A 27 9.33 14.70 16.74
CA TRP A 27 8.49 14.11 15.74
C TRP A 27 9.29 13.42 14.63
N ALA A 28 8.99 12.18 14.34
CA ALA A 28 9.51 11.47 13.17
C ALA A 28 8.53 11.57 11.99
N ASN A 29 9.07 11.54 10.76
CA ASN A 29 8.23 11.54 9.57
C ASN A 29 7.49 10.21 9.42
N SER A 30 6.16 10.23 9.29
CA SER A 30 5.31 9.05 9.12
C SER A 30 5.64 8.21 7.88
N ALA A 31 6.35 8.75 6.90
CA ALA A 31 6.83 8.00 5.75
C ALA A 31 7.73 6.83 6.13
N TYR A 32 8.49 6.91 7.23
CA TYR A 32 9.29 5.79 7.75
C TYR A 32 8.41 4.65 8.24
N ALA A 33 7.27 4.95 8.86
CA ALA A 33 6.31 3.93 9.28
C ALA A 33 5.68 3.23 8.06
N MET A 34 5.32 3.98 7.01
CA MET A 34 4.85 3.38 5.76
C MET A 34 5.93 2.52 5.10
N ALA A 35 7.19 2.96 5.08
CA ALA A 35 8.29 2.16 4.56
C ALA A 35 8.47 0.85 5.34
N ALA A 36 8.33 0.89 6.67
CA ALA A 36 8.35 -0.31 7.52
C ALA A 36 7.20 -1.27 7.17
N ASN A 37 5.98 -0.75 6.95
CA ASN A 37 4.83 -1.56 6.52
C ASN A 37 5.06 -2.21 5.16
N ILE A 38 5.64 -1.51 4.19
CA ILE A 38 6.01 -2.05 2.88
C ILE A 38 7.02 -3.19 3.03
N ASN A 39 8.08 -2.98 3.82
CA ASN A 39 9.08 -3.99 4.08
C ASN A 39 8.51 -5.20 4.83
N ARG A 40 7.63 -4.99 5.80
CA ARG A 40 6.93 -6.05 6.53
C ARG A 40 6.06 -6.89 5.59
N SER A 41 5.27 -6.25 4.72
CA SER A 41 4.46 -6.94 3.72
C SER A 41 5.33 -7.81 2.80
N PHE A 42 6.44 -7.27 2.31
CA PHE A 42 7.37 -8.03 1.49
C PHE A 42 8.00 -9.21 2.23
N LYS A 43 8.42 -9.01 3.47
CA LYS A 43 9.03 -10.06 4.30
C LYS A 43 8.10 -11.24 4.53
N TYR A 44 6.81 -11.00 4.79
CA TYR A 44 5.86 -12.06 5.12
C TYR A 44 5.19 -12.70 3.90
N TYR A 45 4.93 -11.91 2.86
CA TYR A 45 4.12 -12.36 1.73
C TYR A 45 4.88 -12.39 0.39
N GLY A 46 6.07 -11.81 0.35
CA GLY A 46 6.85 -11.66 -0.89
C GLY A 46 6.30 -10.58 -1.83
N TRP A 47 5.26 -9.85 -1.42
CA TRP A 47 4.59 -8.78 -2.17
C TRP A 47 4.35 -7.56 -1.28
N CYS A 48 4.26 -6.36 -1.88
CA CYS A 48 4.01 -5.10 -1.17
C CYS A 48 2.56 -4.65 -1.31
N THR A 49 1.60 -5.56 -1.26
CA THR A 49 0.17 -5.27 -1.44
C THR A 49 -0.58 -5.09 -0.14
N SER A 50 -0.12 -5.73 0.95
CA SER A 50 -0.72 -5.65 2.28
C SER A 50 -0.03 -4.54 3.09
N ILE A 51 -0.40 -3.26 2.82
CA ILE A 51 0.26 -2.07 3.38
C ILE A 51 -0.70 -1.01 3.90
N ARG A 52 -2.00 -1.25 3.82
CA ARG A 52 -3.06 -0.29 4.19
C ARG A 52 -4.21 -0.98 4.92
N GLY A 53 -5.06 -0.18 5.57
CA GLY A 53 -6.16 -0.69 6.37
C GLY A 53 -5.71 -1.32 7.68
N VAL A 54 -6.62 -1.41 8.64
CA VAL A 54 -6.30 -1.95 9.97
C VAL A 54 -6.01 -3.46 9.91
N GLU A 55 -6.73 -4.20 9.06
CA GLU A 55 -6.60 -5.66 8.95
C GLU A 55 -5.63 -6.12 7.86
N SER A 56 -5.25 -5.22 6.96
CA SER A 56 -4.46 -5.55 5.75
C SER A 56 -3.07 -4.90 5.76
N GLY A 57 -2.45 -4.75 6.94
CA GLY A 57 -1.05 -4.37 7.07
C GLY A 57 -0.74 -2.87 7.10
N GLY A 58 -1.77 -2.01 7.17
CA GLY A 58 -1.59 -0.56 7.33
C GLY A 58 -1.37 -0.09 8.77
N ILE A 59 -1.44 -1.01 9.74
CA ILE A 59 -1.33 -0.72 11.17
C ILE A 59 0.12 -0.40 11.56
N VAL A 60 0.26 0.55 12.48
CA VAL A 60 1.49 0.93 13.16
C VAL A 60 1.22 0.81 14.65
N GLU A 61 1.86 -0.15 15.30
CA GLU A 61 1.70 -0.49 16.71
C GLU A 61 2.88 0.01 17.53
N ASP A 62 2.76 -0.08 18.84
CA ASP A 62 3.79 0.29 19.81
C ASP A 62 4.27 1.75 19.70
N LEU A 63 3.36 2.67 19.36
CA LEU A 63 3.68 4.09 19.35
C LEU A 63 3.84 4.63 20.77
N PRO A 64 4.79 5.53 21.01
CA PRO A 64 4.97 6.14 22.33
C PRO A 64 3.71 6.93 22.72
N VAL A 65 3.10 6.54 23.84
CA VAL A 65 1.92 7.21 24.40
C VAL A 65 2.29 7.88 25.71
N HIS A 66 2.08 9.19 25.77
CA HIS A 66 2.27 9.98 26.98
C HIS A 66 0.92 10.34 27.57
N VAL A 67 0.88 10.50 28.88
CA VAL A 67 -0.31 10.87 29.63
C VAL A 67 -0.06 12.19 30.38
N PHE A 68 -1.13 12.94 30.65
CA PHE A 68 -1.07 14.15 31.43
C PHE A 68 -2.31 14.30 32.31
N PRO A 69 -2.22 15.03 33.43
CA PRO A 69 -3.38 15.32 34.27
C PRO A 69 -4.43 16.11 33.49
N SER A 70 -5.68 15.67 33.55
CA SER A 70 -6.84 16.39 33.00
C SER A 70 -7.35 17.42 34.02
N ASP A 71 -8.00 18.47 33.55
CA ASP A 71 -8.62 19.51 34.37
C ASP A 71 -9.72 18.95 35.28
N ASP A 72 -10.32 17.82 34.91
CA ASP A 72 -11.34 17.11 35.71
C ASP A 72 -10.77 16.22 36.82
N GLY A 73 -9.45 16.25 37.05
CA GLY A 73 -8.75 15.41 38.03
C GLY A 73 -8.48 13.97 37.57
N GLY A 74 -8.74 13.67 36.32
CA GLY A 74 -8.40 12.40 35.66
C GLY A 74 -7.03 12.43 35.00
N VAL A 75 -6.79 11.44 34.14
CA VAL A 75 -5.59 11.33 33.31
C VAL A 75 -6.02 11.20 31.84
N ASP A 76 -5.56 12.12 31.00
CA ASP A 76 -5.78 12.10 29.57
C ASP A 76 -4.54 11.58 28.83
N THR A 77 -4.79 11.00 27.66
CA THR A 77 -3.75 10.43 26.79
C THR A 77 -3.46 11.37 25.63
N LYS A 78 -2.19 11.67 25.42
CA LYS A 78 -1.77 12.44 24.25
C LYS A 78 -1.90 11.64 22.96
N CYS A 79 -2.21 12.35 21.89
CA CYS A 79 -2.20 11.79 20.54
C CYS A 79 -0.77 11.39 20.14
N PRO A 80 -0.51 10.16 19.72
CA PRO A 80 0.81 9.71 19.28
C PRO A 80 1.21 10.23 17.90
N THR A 81 0.32 10.97 17.23
CA THR A 81 0.60 11.70 16.00
C THR A 81 0.54 13.21 16.26
N GLU A 82 1.33 13.98 15.53
CA GLU A 82 1.41 15.44 15.69
C GLU A 82 0.04 16.11 15.52
N ILE A 83 -0.78 15.60 14.61
CA ILE A 83 -2.11 16.10 14.29
C ILE A 83 -3.12 14.96 14.36
N ALA A 84 -4.24 15.19 15.03
CA ALA A 84 -5.40 14.32 14.99
C ALA A 84 -6.19 14.55 13.70
N ILE A 85 -6.26 13.54 12.83
CA ILE A 85 -6.97 13.59 11.55
C ILE A 85 -8.23 12.75 11.68
N SER A 86 -9.39 13.37 11.39
CA SER A 86 -10.67 12.66 11.34
C SER A 86 -10.85 11.92 10.02
N ASP A 87 -11.72 10.90 10.01
CA ASP A 87 -12.01 10.08 8.83
C ASP A 87 -12.45 10.93 7.62
N ARG A 88 -13.23 11.98 7.85
CA ARG A 88 -13.62 12.92 6.79
C ARG A 88 -12.41 13.64 6.19
N ARG A 89 -11.50 14.08 7.03
CA ARG A 89 -10.28 14.78 6.60
C ARG A 89 -9.33 13.80 5.90
N GLU A 90 -9.27 12.57 6.36
CA GLU A 90 -8.54 11.48 5.68
C GLU A 90 -9.03 11.29 4.25
N ALA A 91 -10.34 11.15 4.06
CA ALA A 91 -10.94 10.97 2.75
C ALA A 91 -10.66 12.16 1.80
N GLU A 92 -10.63 13.40 2.32
CA GLU A 92 -10.26 14.59 1.54
C GLU A 92 -8.78 14.55 1.13
N LEU A 93 -7.90 14.14 2.04
CA LEU A 93 -6.45 14.02 1.77
C LEU A 93 -6.17 12.90 0.75
N ALA A 94 -6.84 11.75 0.91
CA ALA A 94 -6.72 10.61 0.01
C ALA A 94 -7.12 10.96 -1.43
N LYS A 95 -8.20 11.73 -1.63
CA LYS A 95 -8.59 12.25 -2.95
C LYS A 95 -7.52 13.12 -3.61
N ASN A 96 -6.67 13.76 -2.82
CA ASN A 96 -5.57 14.59 -3.29
C ASN A 96 -4.22 13.84 -3.36
N GLY A 97 -4.22 12.50 -3.24
CA GLY A 97 -3.03 11.67 -3.36
C GLY A 97 -2.14 11.65 -2.11
N LEU A 98 -2.67 12.03 -0.95
CA LEU A 98 -1.94 12.02 0.31
C LEU A 98 -2.33 10.82 1.16
N MET A 99 -1.39 10.32 1.96
CA MET A 99 -1.59 9.19 2.87
C MET A 99 -1.35 9.64 4.31
N PRO A 100 -2.39 10.09 5.03
CA PRO A 100 -2.24 10.44 6.43
C PRO A 100 -2.15 9.20 7.31
N LEU A 101 -1.36 9.30 8.38
CA LEU A 101 -1.34 8.35 9.48
C LEU A 101 -2.39 8.78 10.50
N ILE A 102 -3.39 7.92 10.74
CA ILE A 102 -4.50 8.20 11.65
C ILE A 102 -4.31 7.39 12.92
N TYR A 103 -4.29 8.05 14.08
CA TYR A 103 -4.23 7.34 15.35
C TYR A 103 -5.61 6.85 15.79
N ARG A 104 -5.63 5.79 16.57
CA ARG A 104 -6.83 5.29 17.23
C ARG A 104 -6.91 5.88 18.64
N LYS A 105 -8.03 6.54 18.94
CA LYS A 105 -8.24 7.21 20.22
C LYS A 105 -8.03 6.22 21.41
N ASN A 106 -7.33 6.67 22.44
CA ASN A 106 -7.02 5.89 23.64
C ASN A 106 -6.25 4.59 23.35
N SER A 107 -5.35 4.61 22.38
CA SER A 107 -4.48 3.48 22.06
C SER A 107 -3.10 3.96 21.63
N ASP A 108 -2.14 3.05 21.62
CA ASP A 108 -0.78 3.21 21.07
C ASP A 108 -0.69 2.84 19.59
N VAL A 109 -1.85 2.81 18.91
CA VAL A 109 -1.98 2.33 17.55
C VAL A 109 -2.39 3.46 16.62
N ALA A 110 -1.74 3.53 15.46
CA ALA A 110 -2.17 4.32 14.33
C ALA A 110 -2.24 3.45 13.07
N ALA A 111 -2.89 3.93 12.02
CA ALA A 111 -3.03 3.18 10.78
C ALA A 111 -3.04 4.09 9.55
N PHE A 112 -2.50 3.57 8.45
CA PHE A 112 -2.73 4.12 7.11
C PHE A 112 -3.98 3.45 6.54
N ILE A 113 -5.07 4.19 6.44
CA ILE A 113 -6.35 3.67 5.94
C ILE A 113 -6.28 3.51 4.42
N GLY A 114 -5.79 4.52 3.70
CA GLY A 114 -5.53 4.49 2.27
C GLY A 114 -4.07 4.29 1.94
N ALA A 115 -3.77 3.93 0.69
CA ALA A 115 -2.41 3.91 0.15
C ALA A 115 -2.44 4.50 -1.27
N GLN A 116 -2.58 5.81 -1.34
CA GLN A 116 -2.67 6.55 -2.59
C GLN A 116 -1.26 6.78 -3.17
N SER A 117 -1.17 6.86 -4.50
CA SER A 117 0.00 7.39 -5.16
C SER A 117 -0.20 8.86 -5.52
N LEU A 118 0.87 9.54 -5.93
CA LEU A 118 0.77 10.90 -6.47
C LEU A 118 0.27 10.94 -7.93
N GLN A 119 -0.03 9.78 -8.53
CA GLN A 119 -0.61 9.71 -9.85
C GLN A 119 -2.04 10.24 -9.82
N LYS A 120 -2.33 11.28 -10.60
CA LYS A 120 -3.69 11.76 -10.81
C LYS A 120 -4.42 10.78 -11.73
N PRO A 121 -5.51 10.12 -11.27
CA PRO A 121 -6.30 9.23 -12.11
C PRO A 121 -6.94 9.99 -13.27
N ALA A 122 -7.11 9.32 -14.41
CA ALA A 122 -7.89 9.87 -15.51
C ALA A 122 -9.38 9.84 -15.16
N GLU A 123 -10.09 10.87 -15.57
CA GLU A 123 -11.54 10.97 -15.46
C GLU A 123 -12.17 10.63 -16.81
N TYR A 124 -13.18 9.76 -16.79
CA TYR A 124 -13.90 9.31 -17.97
C TYR A 124 -15.39 9.69 -17.85
N TYR A 125 -16.09 9.74 -18.96
CA TYR A 125 -17.56 9.92 -18.96
C TYR A 125 -18.28 8.74 -18.29
N ASP A 126 -17.70 7.56 -18.37
CA ASP A 126 -18.17 6.37 -17.69
C ASP A 126 -17.65 6.33 -16.24
N ALA A 127 -18.58 6.20 -15.28
CA ALA A 127 -18.28 6.14 -13.85
C ALA A 127 -17.45 4.91 -13.49
N ASP A 128 -17.70 3.75 -14.11
CA ASP A 128 -16.96 2.52 -13.85
C ASP A 128 -15.53 2.61 -14.35
N ALA A 129 -15.31 3.22 -15.52
CA ALA A 129 -13.99 3.47 -16.05
C ALA A 129 -13.18 4.44 -15.14
N THR A 130 -13.84 5.47 -14.63
CA THR A 130 -13.23 6.40 -13.65
C THR A 130 -12.89 5.70 -12.34
N ALA A 131 -13.78 4.84 -11.82
CA ALA A 131 -13.51 4.04 -10.63
C ALA A 131 -12.31 3.10 -10.82
N ASN A 132 -12.20 2.44 -11.98
CA ASN A 132 -11.06 1.59 -12.32
C ASN A 132 -9.75 2.39 -12.42
N ALA A 133 -9.77 3.60 -12.98
CA ALA A 133 -8.61 4.48 -13.03
C ALA A 133 -8.15 4.90 -11.63
N ASN A 134 -9.08 5.20 -10.74
CA ASN A 134 -8.79 5.51 -9.33
C ASN A 134 -8.15 4.31 -8.61
N LEU A 135 -8.66 3.10 -8.82
CA LEU A 135 -8.08 1.87 -8.26
C LEU A 135 -6.66 1.64 -8.79
N ALA A 136 -6.46 1.78 -10.10
CA ALA A 136 -5.16 1.58 -10.73
C ALA A 136 -4.08 2.56 -10.25
N ALA A 137 -4.46 3.74 -9.74
CA ALA A 137 -3.54 4.74 -9.19
C ALA A 137 -3.08 4.46 -7.75
N ARG A 138 -3.58 3.41 -7.09
CA ARG A 138 -3.21 3.07 -5.72
C ARG A 138 -1.91 2.27 -5.65
N LEU A 139 -1.11 2.51 -4.59
CA LEU A 139 0.20 1.86 -4.43
C LEU A 139 0.15 0.34 -4.45
N PRO A 140 -0.76 -0.38 -3.76
CA PRO A 140 -0.81 -1.83 -3.83
C PRO A 140 -0.99 -2.38 -5.24
N TYR A 141 -1.83 -1.73 -6.04
CA TYR A 141 -2.04 -2.08 -7.45
C TYR A 141 -0.82 -1.80 -8.30
N LEU A 142 -0.21 -0.62 -8.13
CA LEU A 142 1.01 -0.24 -8.84
C LEU A 142 2.17 -1.20 -8.52
N PHE A 143 2.38 -1.54 -7.24
CA PHE A 143 3.42 -2.47 -6.84
C PHE A 143 3.23 -3.87 -7.43
N ALA A 144 1.99 -4.38 -7.43
CA ALA A 144 1.69 -5.67 -8.04
C ALA A 144 1.88 -5.62 -9.57
N CYS A 145 1.20 -4.72 -10.26
CA CYS A 145 1.21 -4.64 -11.72
C CYS A 145 2.59 -4.33 -12.29
N CYS A 146 3.31 -3.37 -11.73
CA CYS A 146 4.66 -3.02 -12.19
C CYS A 146 5.64 -4.18 -12.02
N ARG A 147 5.56 -4.91 -10.91
CA ARG A 147 6.43 -6.07 -10.66
C ARG A 147 6.12 -7.22 -11.60
N PHE A 148 4.84 -7.52 -11.86
CA PHE A 148 4.45 -8.52 -12.86
C PHE A 148 4.90 -8.12 -14.25
N ALA A 149 4.66 -6.88 -14.67
CA ALA A 149 5.10 -6.38 -15.96
C ALA A 149 6.62 -6.51 -16.14
N HIS A 150 7.39 -6.19 -15.10
CA HIS A 150 8.85 -6.33 -15.12
C HIS A 150 9.27 -7.80 -15.24
N TYR A 151 8.73 -8.69 -14.43
CA TYR A 151 9.04 -10.13 -14.50
C TYR A 151 8.67 -10.75 -15.83
N LEU A 152 7.46 -10.47 -16.33
CA LEU A 152 7.01 -10.97 -17.63
C LEU A 152 7.92 -10.48 -18.76
N LYS A 153 8.35 -9.23 -18.72
CA LYS A 153 9.31 -8.67 -19.68
C LYS A 153 10.65 -9.40 -19.63
N CYS A 154 11.20 -9.66 -18.44
CA CYS A 154 12.44 -10.40 -18.27
C CYS A 154 12.31 -11.84 -18.76
N ILE A 155 11.24 -12.53 -18.38
CA ILE A 155 10.95 -13.91 -18.75
C ILE A 155 10.84 -14.06 -20.27
N VAL A 156 10.07 -13.18 -20.93
CA VAL A 156 9.93 -13.20 -22.41
C VAL A 156 11.29 -12.99 -23.05
N ARG A 157 12.07 -11.99 -22.60
CA ARG A 157 13.41 -11.73 -23.12
C ARG A 157 14.34 -12.94 -23.00
N ASP A 158 14.35 -13.59 -21.82
CA ASP A 158 15.25 -14.70 -21.54
C ASP A 158 14.84 -15.99 -22.30
N LYS A 159 13.62 -16.04 -22.80
CA LYS A 159 13.06 -17.16 -23.57
C LYS A 159 12.99 -16.93 -25.08
N ILE A 160 13.43 -15.78 -25.57
CA ILE A 160 13.53 -15.51 -27.01
C ILE A 160 14.37 -16.62 -27.67
N GLY A 161 13.81 -17.24 -28.73
CA GLY A 161 14.45 -18.32 -29.49
C GLY A 161 14.27 -19.73 -28.90
N SER A 162 13.69 -19.88 -27.69
CA SER A 162 13.44 -21.21 -27.10
C SER A 162 12.06 -21.77 -27.42
N PHE A 163 11.10 -20.94 -27.81
CA PHE A 163 9.76 -21.36 -28.23
C PHE A 163 9.68 -21.45 -29.77
N LYS A 164 9.00 -22.47 -30.24
CA LYS A 164 8.81 -22.70 -31.68
C LYS A 164 7.52 -22.07 -32.22
N GLU A 165 6.48 -21.98 -31.35
CA GLU A 165 5.17 -21.52 -31.75
C GLU A 165 4.61 -20.50 -30.77
N ARG A 166 3.72 -19.63 -31.26
CA ARG A 166 3.00 -18.62 -30.47
C ARG A 166 2.20 -19.24 -29.33
N SER A 167 1.54 -20.36 -29.59
CA SER A 167 0.73 -21.11 -28.63
C SER A 167 1.53 -21.57 -27.42
N ASP A 168 2.79 -22.01 -27.64
CA ASP A 168 3.67 -22.47 -26.56
C ASP A 168 4.04 -21.32 -25.61
N VAL A 169 4.35 -20.14 -26.18
CA VAL A 169 4.65 -18.93 -25.40
C VAL A 169 3.46 -18.51 -24.54
N GLN A 170 2.28 -18.47 -25.15
CA GLN A 170 1.05 -18.08 -24.45
C GLN A 170 0.70 -19.05 -23.33
N LEU A 171 0.73 -20.35 -23.60
CA LEU A 171 0.44 -21.39 -22.62
C LEU A 171 1.41 -21.31 -21.43
N TRP A 172 2.68 -21.16 -21.71
CA TRP A 172 3.71 -21.11 -20.69
C TRP A 172 3.59 -19.86 -19.80
N LEU A 173 3.37 -18.68 -20.39
CA LEU A 173 3.16 -17.43 -19.65
C LEU A 173 1.90 -17.49 -18.79
N ASN A 174 0.79 -18.01 -19.32
CA ASN A 174 -0.44 -18.21 -18.56
C ASN A 174 -0.20 -19.17 -17.39
N HIS A 175 0.48 -20.29 -17.62
CA HIS A 175 0.79 -21.23 -16.54
C HIS A 175 1.65 -20.58 -15.43
N TRP A 176 2.63 -19.78 -15.81
CA TRP A 176 3.48 -19.07 -14.84
C TRP A 176 2.68 -18.06 -14.00
N ILE A 177 1.84 -17.22 -14.63
CA ILE A 177 1.11 -16.17 -13.92
C ILE A 177 0.02 -16.73 -13.00
N MET A 178 -0.56 -17.87 -13.36
CA MET A 178 -1.59 -18.54 -12.55
C MET A 178 -1.09 -18.99 -11.17
N ASN A 179 0.21 -19.12 -10.96
CA ASN A 179 0.78 -19.38 -9.64
C ASN A 179 0.50 -18.24 -8.64
N TYR A 180 0.25 -17.03 -9.13
CA TYR A 180 -0.01 -15.81 -8.34
C TYR A 180 -1.47 -15.40 -8.33
N VAL A 181 -2.33 -16.18 -8.98
CA VAL A 181 -3.78 -15.95 -8.98
C VAL A 181 -4.41 -16.75 -7.85
N ASP A 182 -5.30 -16.10 -7.10
CA ASP A 182 -6.10 -16.75 -6.08
C ASP A 182 -7.23 -17.56 -6.70
N GLY A 183 -7.36 -18.81 -6.28
CA GLY A 183 -8.38 -19.72 -6.81
C GLY A 183 -9.80 -19.42 -6.31
N ASP A 184 -9.94 -18.75 -5.17
CA ASP A 184 -11.23 -18.35 -4.58
C ASP A 184 -11.17 -16.94 -3.97
N PRO A 185 -11.07 -15.89 -4.79
CA PRO A 185 -10.88 -14.53 -4.30
C PRO A 185 -11.99 -14.01 -3.36
N ALA A 186 -13.18 -14.61 -3.43
CA ALA A 186 -14.31 -14.19 -2.60
C ALA A 186 -14.19 -14.65 -1.14
N ASN A 187 -13.63 -15.85 -0.91
CA ASN A 187 -13.59 -16.48 0.40
C ASN A 187 -12.19 -16.56 1.02
N SER A 188 -11.16 -16.22 0.26
CA SER A 188 -9.77 -16.26 0.73
C SER A 188 -9.51 -15.25 1.84
N SER A 189 -8.69 -15.65 2.82
CA SER A 189 -8.23 -14.75 3.88
C SER A 189 -7.29 -13.67 3.34
N GLU A 190 -7.15 -12.54 4.06
CA GLU A 190 -6.26 -11.45 3.68
C GLU A 190 -4.80 -11.92 3.53
N ALA A 191 -4.35 -12.88 4.33
CA ALA A 191 -3.02 -13.47 4.19
C ALA A 191 -2.84 -14.21 2.85
N VAL A 192 -3.84 -14.95 2.39
CA VAL A 192 -3.80 -15.64 1.08
C VAL A 192 -3.80 -14.63 -0.05
N LYS A 193 -4.65 -13.60 0.03
CA LYS A 193 -4.69 -12.49 -0.94
C LYS A 193 -3.37 -11.73 -1.01
N ALA A 194 -2.69 -11.57 0.13
CA ALA A 194 -1.38 -10.93 0.19
C ALA A 194 -0.27 -11.77 -0.46
N MET A 195 -0.33 -13.11 -0.36
CA MET A 195 0.61 -14.03 -1.02
C MET A 195 0.30 -14.22 -2.51
N LYS A 196 -0.98 -14.19 -2.89
CA LYS A 196 -1.47 -14.30 -4.26
C LYS A 196 -2.16 -13.02 -4.67
N PRO A 197 -1.42 -12.00 -5.13
CA PRO A 197 -1.91 -10.64 -5.26
C PRO A 197 -2.94 -10.43 -6.38
N LEU A 198 -3.16 -11.44 -7.24
CA LEU A 198 -4.07 -11.34 -8.36
C LEU A 198 -5.38 -12.11 -8.10
N ALA A 199 -6.51 -11.47 -8.33
CA ALA A 199 -7.82 -12.10 -8.37
C ALA A 199 -8.09 -12.75 -9.72
N ALA A 200 -7.48 -12.24 -10.81
CA ALA A 200 -7.50 -12.84 -12.13
C ALA A 200 -6.32 -12.35 -12.95
N ALA A 201 -5.87 -13.16 -13.90
CA ALA A 201 -4.88 -12.77 -14.89
C ALA A 201 -5.07 -13.55 -16.18
N GLU A 202 -4.73 -12.93 -17.29
CA GLU A 202 -4.73 -13.54 -18.61
C GLU A 202 -3.56 -12.98 -19.45
N VAL A 203 -2.93 -13.84 -20.22
CA VAL A 203 -1.90 -13.46 -21.19
C VAL A 203 -2.36 -13.87 -22.58
N VAL A 204 -2.41 -12.92 -23.48
CA VAL A 204 -2.74 -13.13 -24.90
C VAL A 204 -1.51 -12.76 -25.72
N VAL A 205 -1.07 -13.69 -26.58
CA VAL A 205 0.05 -13.47 -27.49
C VAL A 205 -0.47 -13.38 -28.92
N GLU A 206 -0.14 -12.30 -29.60
CA GLU A 206 -0.55 -12.01 -30.97
C GLU A 206 0.69 -11.90 -31.87
N GLU A 207 0.61 -12.38 -33.10
CA GLU A 207 1.65 -12.16 -34.10
C GLU A 207 1.51 -10.74 -34.67
N ILE A 208 2.66 -10.09 -34.90
CA ILE A 208 2.67 -8.76 -35.50
C ILE A 208 2.62 -8.91 -37.02
N GLU A 209 1.48 -8.55 -37.64
CA GLU A 209 1.21 -8.73 -39.05
C GLU A 209 2.28 -8.11 -39.98
N GLU A 210 2.88 -6.99 -39.53
CA GLU A 210 3.90 -6.26 -40.32
C GLU A 210 5.29 -6.92 -40.27
N ASN A 211 5.53 -7.80 -39.28
CA ASN A 211 6.82 -8.45 -39.06
C ASN A 211 6.63 -9.93 -38.70
N PRO A 212 6.52 -10.83 -39.67
CA PRO A 212 6.35 -12.28 -39.43
C PRO A 212 7.44 -12.84 -38.50
N GLY A 213 7.02 -13.61 -37.51
CA GLY A 213 7.92 -14.16 -36.48
C GLY A 213 8.17 -13.24 -35.27
N TYR A 214 7.59 -12.05 -35.25
CA TYR A 214 7.55 -11.19 -34.08
C TYR A 214 6.21 -11.30 -33.38
N TYR A 215 6.24 -11.36 -32.06
CA TYR A 215 5.04 -11.52 -31.23
C TYR A 215 4.88 -10.33 -30.29
N SER A 216 3.63 -9.91 -30.10
CA SER A 216 3.21 -8.96 -29.06
C SER A 216 2.49 -9.74 -27.95
N ALA A 217 2.80 -9.49 -26.70
CA ALA A 217 2.10 -10.07 -25.57
C ALA A 217 1.32 -8.99 -24.81
N LYS A 218 0.00 -9.21 -24.66
CA LYS A 218 -0.89 -8.38 -23.85
C LYS A 218 -1.16 -9.10 -22.55
N PHE A 219 -1.04 -8.36 -21.44
CA PHE A 219 -1.25 -8.88 -20.09
C PHE A 219 -2.45 -8.18 -19.46
N PHE A 220 -3.44 -8.96 -19.07
CA PHE A 220 -4.60 -8.50 -18.31
C PHE A 220 -4.40 -8.93 -16.88
N LEU A 221 -4.20 -7.96 -15.97
CA LEU A 221 -3.95 -8.18 -14.55
C LEU A 221 -5.05 -7.54 -13.74
N ARG A 222 -5.69 -8.30 -12.87
CA ARG A 222 -6.70 -7.81 -11.94
C ARG A 222 -6.26 -8.15 -10.50
N PRO A 223 -5.60 -7.23 -9.79
CA PRO A 223 -5.33 -7.39 -8.36
C PRO A 223 -6.61 -7.51 -7.53
N HIS A 224 -6.49 -7.98 -6.28
CA HIS A 224 -7.62 -8.02 -5.37
C HIS A 224 -8.18 -6.62 -5.10
N TYR A 225 -9.52 -6.53 -5.07
CA TYR A 225 -10.18 -5.31 -4.65
C TYR A 225 -10.00 -5.13 -3.14
N GLN A 226 -9.54 -3.96 -2.72
CA GLN A 226 -9.44 -3.60 -1.31
C GLN A 226 -10.44 -2.48 -1.03
N HIS A 227 -11.42 -2.74 -0.17
CA HIS A 227 -12.36 -1.71 0.27
C HIS A 227 -11.64 -0.56 0.97
N GLU A 228 -12.03 0.65 0.65
CA GLU A 228 -11.64 1.85 1.38
C GLU A 228 -12.84 2.31 2.18
N GLY A 229 -12.71 2.23 3.46
CA GLY A 229 -13.70 2.68 4.42
C GLY A 229 -13.54 1.88 5.70
N LEU A 230 -13.56 2.57 6.83
CA LEU A 230 -13.77 1.91 8.10
C LEU A 230 -15.17 1.30 8.04
N PRO A 231 -15.36 0.02 8.36
CA PRO A 231 -16.69 -0.48 8.60
C PRO A 231 -17.25 0.34 9.76
N VAL A 232 -18.22 1.21 9.45
CA VAL A 232 -18.99 1.89 10.49
C VAL A 232 -19.84 0.81 11.14
N SER A 233 -19.33 0.18 12.17
CA SER A 233 -20.18 -0.54 13.10
C SER A 233 -20.88 0.52 13.95
N LEU A 234 -22.11 0.78 13.64
CA LEU A 234 -23.05 1.44 14.51
C LEU A 234 -23.31 0.61 15.76
#